data_c910f45b96c38c54b78fa889a7065d04
#
_entry.id   c910f45b96c38c54b78fa889a7065d04
#
_cell.length_a   1.000
_cell.length_b   1.000
_cell.length_c   1.000
_cell.angle_alpha   90.00
_cell.angle_beta   90.00
_cell.angle_gamma   90.00
#
_symmetry.space_group_name_H-M   'P 1'
#
loop_
_entity.id
_entity.type
_entity.pdbx_description
1 polymer ?
#
loop_
_entity_poly.entity_id
_entity_poly.type
_entity_poly.pdbx_seq_one_letter_code
_entity_poly.pdbx_strand_id
1 'polypeptide(L)'
;MMKENYVYPARIKNEGTTCQIEFLDFPNISLVEADSKEEAIHSAQEYLALEILDYESRNQKLPAPTEDEKDVIFIHIWMPYYRNAAKEIYVKKNVTIPQWLDILAKENKVNYSAALVKGIKLALGIEY
;
A
#
# COMPACT_ATOMS: atom_id res chain seq x y z
N MET A 1 16.43 -9.22 -11.86
CA MET A 1 16.09 -8.48 -10.63
C MET A 1 14.82 -7.67 -10.84
N MET A 2 13.86 -7.77 -9.95
CA MET A 2 12.61 -7.03 -10.07
C MET A 2 12.82 -5.56 -9.73
N LYS A 3 12.20 -4.69 -10.50
CA LYS A 3 12.27 -3.25 -10.26
C LYS A 3 11.54 -2.89 -8.98
N GLU A 4 12.13 -2.02 -8.18
CA GLU A 4 11.56 -1.63 -6.89
C GLU A 4 10.67 -0.40 -6.96
N ASN A 5 11.02 0.56 -7.80
CA ASN A 5 10.30 1.82 -7.91
C ASN A 5 9.62 1.97 -9.26
N TYR A 6 8.36 2.37 -9.23
CA TYR A 6 7.60 2.66 -10.43
C TYR A 6 6.97 4.04 -10.32
N VAL A 7 6.92 4.74 -11.43
CA VAL A 7 6.25 6.04 -11.54
C VAL A 7 5.38 6.01 -12.79
N TYR A 8 4.10 6.25 -12.64
CA TYR A 8 3.16 6.29 -13.74
C TYR A 8 2.35 7.58 -13.72
N PRO A 9 2.09 8.17 -14.90
CA PRO A 9 1.27 9.38 -14.97
C PRO A 9 -0.22 9.05 -14.77
N ALA A 10 -0.92 10.00 -14.19
CA ALA A 10 -2.36 9.91 -14.00
C ALA A 10 -2.98 11.30 -14.10
N ARG A 11 -4.23 11.37 -14.50
CA ARG A 11 -4.97 12.62 -14.51
C ARG A 11 -5.73 12.77 -13.20
N ILE A 12 -5.66 13.95 -12.63
CA ILE A 12 -6.40 14.28 -11.42
C ILE A 12 -7.48 15.30 -11.79
N LYS A 13 -8.68 15.07 -11.28
CA LYS A 13 -9.83 15.95 -11.52
C LYS A 13 -10.58 16.16 -10.22
N ASN A 14 -10.90 17.42 -9.92
CA ASN A 14 -11.70 17.75 -8.76
C ASN A 14 -13.14 18.05 -9.22
N GLU A 15 -14.11 17.36 -8.62
CA GLU A 15 -15.52 17.62 -8.84
C GLU A 15 -16.19 17.88 -7.48
N GLY A 16 -16.47 19.16 -7.19
CA GLY A 16 -17.01 19.55 -5.89
C GLY A 16 -16.02 19.21 -4.78
N THR A 17 -16.45 18.36 -3.84
CA THR A 17 -15.60 17.89 -2.74
C THR A 17 -14.83 16.60 -3.08
N THR A 18 -15.16 15.98 -4.22
CA THR A 18 -14.58 14.70 -4.62
C THR A 18 -13.36 14.89 -5.52
N CYS A 19 -12.29 14.15 -5.23
CA CYS A 19 -11.10 14.11 -6.06
C CYS A 19 -11.06 12.78 -6.82
N GLN A 20 -10.84 12.82 -8.13
CA GLN A 20 -10.79 11.65 -9.00
C GLN A 20 -9.42 11.52 -9.63
N ILE A 21 -8.90 10.29 -9.69
CA ILE A 21 -7.62 9.98 -10.34
C ILE A 21 -7.83 8.87 -11.34
N GLU A 22 -7.34 9.09 -12.56
CA GLU A 22 -7.43 8.13 -13.66
C GLU A 22 -6.03 7.86 -14.22
N PHE A 23 -5.64 6.57 -14.25
CA PHE A 23 -4.36 6.16 -14.84
C PHE A 23 -4.43 6.12 -16.35
N LEU A 24 -3.37 6.58 -17.00
CA LEU A 24 -3.31 6.61 -18.48
C LEU A 24 -2.92 5.24 -19.05
N ASP A 25 -2.10 4.48 -18.32
CA ASP A 25 -1.47 3.26 -18.84
C ASP A 25 -2.10 1.97 -18.34
N PHE A 26 -3.09 2.07 -17.45
CA PHE A 26 -3.73 0.90 -16.84
C PHE A 26 -5.26 0.99 -16.98
N PRO A 27 -5.79 0.56 -18.12
CA PRO A 27 -7.25 0.67 -18.36
C PRO A 27 -8.08 -0.21 -17.42
N ASN A 28 -7.47 -1.24 -16.81
CA ASN A 28 -8.16 -2.11 -15.87
C ASN A 28 -8.30 -1.50 -14.47
N ILE A 29 -7.56 -0.43 -14.17
CA ILE A 29 -7.75 0.29 -12.93
C ILE A 29 -8.93 1.24 -13.11
N SER A 30 -9.99 1.03 -12.32
CA SER A 30 -11.16 1.89 -12.33
C SER A 30 -10.80 3.30 -11.87
N LEU A 31 -11.66 4.26 -12.19
CA LEU A 31 -11.50 5.62 -11.70
C LEU A 31 -11.44 5.61 -10.17
N VAL A 32 -10.39 6.20 -9.62
CA VAL A 32 -10.20 6.30 -8.17
C VAL A 32 -10.86 7.57 -7.65
N GLU A 33 -11.73 7.45 -6.66
CA GLU A 33 -12.42 8.60 -6.06
C GLU A 33 -12.18 8.63 -4.56
N ALA A 34 -12.02 9.83 -4.01
CA ALA A 34 -11.91 10.04 -2.58
C ALA A 34 -12.34 11.46 -2.22
N ASP A 35 -12.56 11.69 -0.92
CA ASP A 35 -13.03 12.99 -0.43
C ASP A 35 -11.93 14.04 -0.32
N SER A 36 -10.68 13.63 -0.41
CA SER A 36 -9.55 14.55 -0.40
C SER A 36 -8.51 14.13 -1.42
N LYS A 37 -7.64 15.07 -1.78
CA LYS A 37 -6.53 14.82 -2.71
C LYS A 37 -5.56 13.79 -2.13
N GLU A 38 -5.24 13.90 -0.85
CA GLU A 38 -4.33 12.98 -0.17
C GLU A 38 -4.87 11.56 -0.15
N GLU A 39 -6.16 11.41 0.15
CA GLU A 39 -6.81 10.10 0.16
C GLU A 39 -6.87 9.50 -1.25
N ALA A 40 -7.16 10.32 -2.26
CA ALA A 40 -7.21 9.87 -3.65
C ALA A 40 -5.85 9.37 -4.11
N ILE A 41 -4.78 10.09 -3.80
CA ILE A 41 -3.41 9.70 -4.17
C ILE A 41 -3.02 8.41 -3.44
N HIS A 42 -3.33 8.29 -2.16
CA HIS A 42 -3.04 7.08 -1.39
C HIS A 42 -3.76 5.86 -1.97
N SER A 43 -5.05 6.01 -2.28
CA SER A 43 -5.84 4.95 -2.90
C SER A 43 -5.31 4.58 -4.28
N ALA A 44 -4.89 5.58 -5.07
CA ALA A 44 -4.30 5.35 -6.37
C ALA A 44 -3.01 4.54 -6.27
N GLN A 45 -2.18 4.82 -5.28
CA GLN A 45 -0.96 4.04 -5.04
C GLN A 45 -1.28 2.58 -4.74
N GLU A 46 -2.28 2.33 -3.90
CA GLU A 46 -2.70 0.97 -3.57
C GLU A 46 -3.21 0.21 -4.79
N TYR A 47 -4.08 0.82 -5.58
CA TYR A 47 -4.61 0.19 -6.79
C TYR A 47 -3.52 -0.08 -7.82
N LEU A 48 -2.59 0.86 -7.99
CA LEU A 48 -1.46 0.67 -8.90
C LEU A 48 -0.58 -0.48 -8.44
N ALA A 49 -0.28 -0.56 -7.14
CA ALA A 49 0.51 -1.64 -6.58
C ALA A 49 -0.14 -3.01 -6.82
N LEU A 50 -1.45 -3.11 -6.59
CA LEU A 50 -2.19 -4.35 -6.82
C LEU A 50 -2.17 -4.76 -8.29
N GLU A 51 -2.30 -3.79 -9.21
CA GLU A 51 -2.24 -4.05 -10.64
C GLU A 51 -0.86 -4.55 -11.05
N ILE A 52 0.21 -3.93 -10.53
CA ILE A 52 1.58 -4.38 -10.81
C ILE A 52 1.82 -5.79 -10.27
N LEU A 53 1.34 -6.09 -9.05
CA LEU A 53 1.44 -7.43 -8.48
C LEU A 53 0.73 -8.47 -9.38
N ASP A 54 -0.42 -8.10 -9.93
CA ASP A 54 -1.16 -8.98 -10.84
C ASP A 54 -0.36 -9.24 -12.12
N TYR A 55 0.22 -8.20 -12.73
CA TYR A 55 1.10 -8.38 -13.89
C TYR A 55 2.28 -9.29 -13.56
N GLU A 56 2.90 -9.10 -12.41
CA GLU A 56 4.03 -9.94 -11.96
C GLU A 56 3.62 -11.39 -11.79
N SER A 57 2.43 -11.63 -11.21
CA SER A 57 1.94 -13.00 -10.98
C SER A 57 1.65 -13.75 -12.28
N ARG A 58 1.31 -13.03 -13.34
CA ARG A 58 1.02 -13.59 -14.66
C ARG A 58 2.22 -13.57 -15.59
N ASN A 59 3.39 -13.12 -15.11
CA ASN A 59 4.60 -12.95 -15.92
C ASN A 59 4.37 -12.07 -17.16
N GLN A 60 3.50 -11.07 -17.02
CA GLN A 60 3.22 -10.13 -18.10
C GLN A 60 4.08 -8.88 -17.97
N LYS A 61 4.47 -8.34 -19.12
CA LYS A 61 5.25 -7.11 -19.15
C LYS A 61 4.36 -5.92 -18.85
N LEU A 62 4.82 -5.07 -17.93
CA LEU A 62 4.12 -3.84 -17.57
C LEU A 62 4.15 -2.85 -18.76
N PRO A 63 3.08 -2.06 -18.93
CA PRO A 63 3.11 -1.02 -19.95
C PRO A 63 4.17 0.03 -19.63
N ALA A 64 4.75 0.60 -20.67
CA ALA A 64 5.65 1.73 -20.51
C ALA A 64 4.85 2.97 -20.11
N PRO A 65 5.35 3.80 -19.17
CA PRO A 65 4.65 5.03 -18.82
C PRO A 65 4.48 5.94 -20.03
N THR A 66 3.29 6.52 -20.18
CA THR A 66 3.03 7.51 -21.21
C THR A 66 3.92 8.73 -20.98
N GLU A 67 4.55 9.21 -22.03
CA GLU A 67 5.42 10.39 -21.97
C GLU A 67 4.75 11.58 -22.64
N ASP A 68 5.21 12.78 -22.31
CA ASP A 68 4.82 14.03 -22.96
C ASP A 68 3.34 14.41 -22.84
N GLU A 69 2.61 13.83 -21.88
CA GLU A 69 1.26 14.25 -21.58
C GLU A 69 1.26 15.47 -20.65
N LYS A 70 0.37 16.41 -20.93
CA LYS A 70 0.18 17.61 -20.13
C LYS A 70 -0.88 17.37 -19.05
N ASP A 71 -0.80 18.16 -17.99
CA ASP A 71 -1.80 18.15 -16.93
C ASP A 71 -1.93 16.80 -16.22
N VAL A 72 -0.80 16.15 -16.01
CA VAL A 72 -0.77 14.88 -15.28
C VAL A 72 -0.02 15.03 -13.96
N ILE A 73 -0.36 14.17 -13.02
CA ILE A 73 0.43 13.96 -11.81
C ILE A 73 1.15 12.61 -11.94
N PHE A 74 2.21 12.44 -11.18
CA PHE A 74 2.97 11.20 -11.21
C PHE A 74 2.73 10.42 -9.92
N ILE A 75 2.26 9.19 -10.06
CA ILE A 75 2.03 8.31 -8.92
C ILE A 75 3.25 7.41 -8.78
N HIS A 76 3.95 7.56 -7.67
CA HIS A 76 5.13 6.76 -7.34
C HIS A 76 4.77 5.69 -6.33
N ILE A 77 5.29 4.49 -6.53
CA ILE A 77 5.15 3.40 -5.56
C ILE A 77 6.49 2.70 -5.37
N TRP A 78 6.69 2.21 -4.15
CA TRP A 78 7.84 1.39 -3.78
C TRP A 78 7.34 -0.04 -3.56
N MET A 79 7.65 -0.90 -4.50
CA MET A 79 7.08 -2.25 -4.57
C MET A 79 7.49 -3.23 -3.46
N PRO A 80 8.72 -3.16 -2.87
CA PRO A 80 9.08 -4.11 -1.81
C PRO A 80 8.08 -4.17 -0.66
N TYR A 81 7.52 -3.03 -0.26
CA TYR A 81 6.48 -3.00 0.77
C TYR A 81 5.26 -3.85 0.38
N TYR A 82 4.73 -3.63 -0.82
CA TYR A 82 3.52 -4.33 -1.29
C TYR A 82 3.77 -5.80 -1.56
N ARG A 83 4.94 -6.16 -2.08
CA ARG A 83 5.31 -7.56 -2.32
C ARG A 83 5.41 -8.33 -1.01
N ASN A 84 6.00 -7.73 0.02
CA ASN A 84 6.11 -8.35 1.33
C ASN A 84 4.76 -8.47 2.02
N ALA A 85 3.92 -7.44 1.94
CA ALA A 85 2.57 -7.47 2.50
C ALA A 85 1.71 -8.56 1.84
N ALA A 86 1.85 -8.74 0.52
CA ALA A 86 1.10 -9.78 -0.21
C ALA A 86 1.53 -11.19 0.18
N LYS A 87 2.80 -11.39 0.50
CA LYS A 87 3.32 -12.71 0.87
C LYS A 87 3.12 -13.07 2.34
N GLU A 88 3.10 -12.07 3.21
CA GLU A 88 2.95 -12.24 4.67
C GLU A 88 3.76 -13.40 5.25
N ILE A 89 5.08 -13.36 5.04
CA ILE A 89 5.96 -14.34 5.64
C ILE A 89 6.23 -13.95 7.08
N TYR A 90 5.88 -14.86 8.03
CA TYR A 90 6.08 -14.60 9.45
C TYR A 90 7.43 -15.12 9.92
N VAL A 91 8.09 -14.33 10.76
CA VAL A 91 9.34 -14.73 11.40
C VAL A 91 9.13 -14.75 12.92
N LYS A 92 9.80 -15.67 13.62
CA LYS A 92 9.72 -15.74 15.08
C LYS A 92 10.65 -14.72 15.70
N LYS A 93 10.13 -14.00 16.69
CA LYS A 93 10.90 -13.08 17.52
C LYS A 93 10.65 -13.36 18.97
N ASN A 94 11.71 -13.42 19.76
CA ASN A 94 11.61 -13.54 21.21
C ASN A 94 11.69 -12.14 21.82
N VAL A 95 10.71 -11.79 22.62
CA VAL A 95 10.66 -10.48 23.27
C VAL A 95 10.54 -10.64 24.78
N THR A 96 11.08 -9.66 25.50
CA THR A 96 10.98 -9.61 26.96
C THR A 96 10.02 -8.48 27.35
N ILE A 97 9.06 -8.79 28.22
CA ILE A 97 8.10 -7.81 28.71
C ILE A 97 8.11 -7.81 30.22
N PRO A 98 7.67 -6.71 30.90
CA PRO A 98 7.54 -6.68 32.34
C PRO A 98 6.59 -7.76 32.84
N GLN A 99 6.90 -8.38 33.97
CA GLN A 99 6.09 -9.46 34.54
C GLN A 99 4.65 -9.04 34.77
N TRP A 100 4.43 -7.83 35.30
CA TRP A 100 3.08 -7.33 35.56
C TRP A 100 2.24 -7.25 34.31
N LEU A 101 2.85 -6.87 33.19
CA LEU A 101 2.16 -6.78 31.90
C LEU A 101 1.81 -8.17 31.37
N ASP A 102 2.70 -9.13 31.56
CA ASP A 102 2.47 -10.52 31.16
C ASP A 102 1.27 -11.11 31.93
N ILE A 103 1.20 -10.87 33.24
CA ILE A 103 0.10 -11.34 34.06
C ILE A 103 -1.23 -10.78 33.56
N LEU A 104 -1.30 -9.47 33.33
CA LEU A 104 -2.52 -8.83 32.83
C LEU A 104 -2.92 -9.34 31.45
N ALA A 105 -1.94 -9.54 30.59
CA ALA A 105 -2.20 -10.04 29.23
C ALA A 105 -2.79 -11.45 29.27
N LYS A 106 -2.26 -12.32 30.12
CA LYS A 106 -2.77 -13.69 30.28
C LYS A 106 -4.19 -13.71 30.87
N GLU A 107 -4.45 -12.86 31.86
CA GLU A 107 -5.79 -12.74 32.45
C GLU A 107 -6.82 -12.29 31.43
N ASN A 108 -6.44 -11.44 30.50
CA ASN A 108 -7.33 -10.91 29.46
C ASN A 108 -7.24 -11.69 28.15
N LYS A 109 -6.55 -12.82 28.14
CA LYS A 109 -6.41 -13.70 26.97
C LYS A 109 -5.90 -12.98 25.73
N VAL A 110 -4.90 -12.13 25.90
CA VAL A 110 -4.30 -11.38 24.79
C VAL A 110 -3.48 -12.31 23.89
N ASN A 111 -3.66 -12.18 22.59
CA ASN A 111 -2.81 -12.86 21.63
C ASN A 111 -1.51 -12.06 21.48
N TYR A 112 -0.42 -12.59 22.03
CA TYR A 112 0.88 -11.89 22.05
C TYR A 112 1.40 -11.59 20.65
N SER A 113 1.29 -12.55 19.72
CA SER A 113 1.78 -12.36 18.35
C SER A 113 1.03 -11.23 17.65
N ALA A 114 -0.29 -11.20 17.76
CA ALA A 114 -1.10 -10.14 17.17
C ALA A 114 -0.82 -8.78 17.81
N ALA A 115 -0.67 -8.76 19.13
CA ALA A 115 -0.37 -7.53 19.88
C ALA A 115 1.00 -6.97 19.48
N LEU A 116 2.00 -7.84 19.30
CA LEU A 116 3.34 -7.43 18.87
C LEU A 116 3.31 -6.82 17.46
N VAL A 117 2.64 -7.47 16.52
CA VAL A 117 2.49 -6.96 15.14
C VAL A 117 1.84 -5.58 15.16
N LYS A 118 0.73 -5.44 15.92
CA LYS A 118 0.03 -4.17 16.04
C LYS A 118 0.91 -3.09 16.65
N GLY A 119 1.65 -3.43 17.71
CA GLY A 119 2.55 -2.48 18.37
C GLY A 119 3.66 -1.99 17.47
N ILE A 120 4.27 -2.88 16.69
CA ILE A 120 5.32 -2.51 15.74
C ILE A 120 4.75 -1.62 14.62
N LYS A 121 3.58 -1.96 14.09
CA LYS A 121 2.91 -1.13 13.08
C LYS A 121 2.64 0.28 13.60
N LEU A 122 2.15 0.39 14.83
CA LEU A 122 1.92 1.69 15.46
C LEU A 122 3.21 2.49 15.61
N ALA A 123 4.28 1.83 16.05
CA ALA A 123 5.59 2.48 16.21
C ALA A 123 6.15 3.01 14.89
N LEU A 124 5.83 2.33 13.79
CA LEU A 124 6.26 2.72 12.44
C LEU A 124 5.30 3.71 11.76
N GLY A 125 4.16 3.99 12.38
CA GLY A 125 3.13 4.83 11.77
C GLY A 125 2.34 4.15 10.67
N ILE A 126 2.29 2.82 10.67
CA ILE A 126 1.53 2.03 9.67
C ILE A 126 0.14 1.78 10.22
N GLU A 127 -0.89 2.23 9.49
CA GLU A 127 -2.29 2.04 9.86
C GLU A 127 -2.91 0.92 9.03
N TYR A 128 -2.97 -0.29 9.59
CA TYR A 128 -3.68 -1.41 8.99
C TYR A 128 -4.26 -2.32 10.06
#